data_dc9086634a242d1f0e3ec6bd74a8e686
#
_entry.id   dc9086634a242d1f0e3ec6bd74a8e686
#
_cell.length_a   1.000
_cell.length_b   1.000
_cell.length_c   1.000
_cell.angle_alpha   90.00
_cell.angle_beta   90.00
_cell.angle_gamma   90.00
#
_symmetry.space_group_name_H-M   'P 1'
#
loop_
_entity.id
_entity.type
_entity.pdbx_description
1 polymer ?
#
loop_
_entity_poly.entity_id
_entity_poly.type
_entity_poly.pdbx_seq_one_letter_code
_entity_poly.pdbx_strand_id
1 'polypeptide(L)'
;MNNTKSPKNVSLKNQLELWLFCALIGAVAGALVWILLKIMAVGTEFLWKWLPGKTTVPYYTILICVAGAAIIGIFRKIFGDYPEDLETVMGKVRTEKRYEYKNMLVMMVAALLPLLIGSSVGPEAGLTGIIVGLCYWAGDNLKFAKQNTRNYSQIGAAVSMSVLFHAPLFGIFEVEENSEEDLAALTKGSKLFIYGIALAAGTGIYAGL
;
A
#
# COMPACT_ATOMS: atom_id res chain seq x y z
N MET A 1 9.23 35.95 -26.36
CA MET A 1 7.76 35.97 -26.38
C MET A 1 7.27 34.89 -25.44
N ASN A 2 6.97 35.29 -24.20
CA ASN A 2 6.52 34.40 -23.12
C ASN A 2 5.04 34.07 -23.34
N ASN A 3 4.74 32.84 -23.73
CA ASN A 3 3.40 32.31 -23.71
C ASN A 3 3.10 31.76 -22.29
N THR A 4 2.76 32.62 -21.36
CA THR A 4 2.11 32.26 -20.11
C THR A 4 0.71 31.74 -20.44
N LYS A 5 0.58 30.42 -20.60
CA LYS A 5 -0.75 29.78 -20.62
C LYS A 5 -1.43 30.05 -19.27
N SER A 6 -2.43 30.93 -19.33
CA SER A 6 -3.38 31.18 -18.23
C SER A 6 -3.90 29.85 -17.68
N PRO A 7 -4.00 29.66 -16.36
CA PRO A 7 -4.59 28.46 -15.78
C PRO A 7 -6.03 28.36 -16.28
N LYS A 8 -6.35 27.27 -17.00
CA LYS A 8 -7.71 26.94 -17.39
C LYS A 8 -8.56 26.91 -16.12
N ASN A 9 -9.57 27.73 -16.04
CA ASN A 9 -10.61 27.66 -15.03
C ASN A 9 -11.23 26.26 -15.07
N VAL A 10 -10.73 25.38 -14.21
CA VAL A 10 -11.31 24.04 -14.04
C VAL A 10 -12.69 24.27 -13.44
N SER A 11 -13.73 23.85 -14.15
CA SER A 11 -15.10 23.97 -13.69
C SER A 11 -15.23 23.38 -12.28
N LEU A 12 -15.96 24.05 -11.37
CA LEU A 12 -16.21 23.56 -10.00
C LEU A 12 -16.67 22.11 -9.97
N LYS A 13 -17.42 21.68 -10.98
CA LYS A 13 -17.84 20.28 -11.15
C LYS A 13 -16.66 19.32 -11.30
N ASN A 14 -15.67 19.67 -12.13
CA ASN A 14 -14.48 18.82 -12.34
C ASN A 14 -13.58 18.77 -11.09
N GLN A 15 -13.57 19.83 -10.27
CA GLN A 15 -12.84 19.83 -8.99
C GLN A 15 -13.53 18.92 -7.96
N LEU A 16 -14.85 18.98 -7.88
CA LEU A 16 -15.63 18.14 -6.98
C LEU A 16 -15.49 16.65 -7.35
N GLU A 17 -15.56 16.34 -8.63
CA GLU A 17 -15.32 14.98 -9.13
C GLU A 17 -13.92 14.48 -8.76
N LEU A 18 -12.90 15.32 -8.90
CA LEU A 18 -11.53 14.97 -8.51
C LEU A 18 -11.40 14.69 -7.00
N TRP A 19 -12.02 15.52 -6.16
CA TRP A 19 -11.99 15.33 -4.71
C TRP A 19 -12.70 14.06 -4.25
N LEU A 20 -13.89 13.79 -4.77
CA LEU A 20 -14.62 12.56 -4.52
C LEU A 20 -13.82 11.34 -4.93
N PHE A 21 -13.11 11.47 -6.02
CA PHE A 21 -12.27 10.43 -6.57
C PHE A 21 -11.07 10.10 -5.66
N CYS A 22 -10.36 11.13 -5.23
CA CYS A 22 -9.22 10.99 -4.33
C CYS A 22 -9.67 10.45 -2.97
N ALA A 23 -10.83 10.88 -2.47
CA ALA A 23 -11.44 10.33 -1.27
C ALA A 23 -11.76 8.83 -1.42
N LEU A 24 -12.31 8.42 -2.57
CA LEU A 24 -12.60 7.01 -2.84
C LEU A 24 -11.33 6.16 -2.88
N ILE A 25 -10.28 6.62 -3.57
CA ILE A 25 -8.98 5.93 -3.62
C ILE A 25 -8.40 5.80 -2.21
N GLY A 26 -8.41 6.88 -1.43
CA GLY A 26 -7.96 6.86 -0.05
C GLY A 26 -8.74 5.86 0.81
N ALA A 27 -10.07 5.85 0.69
CA ALA A 27 -10.94 4.92 1.41
C ALA A 27 -10.64 3.45 1.05
N VAL A 28 -10.48 3.16 -0.24
CA VAL A 28 -10.11 1.80 -0.72
C VAL A 28 -8.73 1.41 -0.21
N ALA A 29 -7.76 2.31 -0.27
CA ALA A 29 -6.41 2.05 0.24
C ALA A 29 -6.42 1.77 1.76
N GLY A 30 -7.14 2.58 2.55
CA GLY A 30 -7.29 2.36 3.99
C GLY A 30 -7.97 1.04 4.34
N ALA A 31 -9.04 0.68 3.60
CA ALA A 31 -9.72 -0.60 3.78
C ALA A 31 -8.82 -1.80 3.44
N LEU A 32 -8.01 -1.71 2.38
CA LEU A 32 -7.06 -2.75 2.00
C LEU A 32 -5.99 -2.96 3.08
N VAL A 33 -5.41 -1.87 3.61
CA VAL A 33 -4.46 -1.95 4.73
C VAL A 33 -5.10 -2.62 5.93
N TRP A 34 -6.33 -2.21 6.30
CA TRP A 34 -7.05 -2.80 7.42
C TRP A 34 -7.28 -4.31 7.23
N ILE A 35 -7.74 -4.74 6.05
CA ILE A 35 -7.95 -6.16 5.74
C ILE A 35 -6.65 -6.95 5.90
N LEU A 36 -5.54 -6.46 5.35
CA LEU A 36 -4.24 -7.14 5.42
C LEU A 36 -3.75 -7.26 6.87
N LEU A 37 -3.84 -6.17 7.64
CA LEU A 37 -3.46 -6.19 9.05
C LEU A 37 -4.39 -7.08 9.89
N LYS A 38 -5.68 -7.14 9.55
CA LYS A 38 -6.64 -8.04 10.22
C LYS A 38 -6.33 -9.51 9.93
N ILE A 39 -6.02 -9.86 8.68
CA ILE A 39 -5.58 -11.22 8.31
C ILE A 39 -4.32 -11.60 9.11
N MET A 40 -3.35 -10.69 9.19
CA MET A 40 -2.14 -10.89 9.97
C MET A 40 -2.45 -11.11 11.45
N ALA A 41 -3.27 -10.25 12.05
CA ALA A 41 -3.63 -10.34 13.46
C ALA A 41 -4.35 -11.66 13.80
N VAL A 42 -5.36 -12.03 13.01
CA VAL A 42 -6.12 -13.28 13.19
C VAL A 42 -5.21 -14.50 13.00
N GLY A 43 -4.37 -14.49 11.97
CA GLY A 43 -3.44 -15.59 11.70
C GLY A 43 -2.39 -15.75 12.81
N THR A 44 -1.85 -14.66 13.33
CA THR A 44 -0.91 -14.67 14.44
C THR A 44 -1.59 -15.17 15.73
N GLU A 45 -2.81 -14.70 16.03
CA GLU A 45 -3.55 -15.18 17.19
C GLU A 45 -3.87 -16.67 17.10
N PHE A 46 -4.24 -17.16 15.92
CA PHE A 46 -4.47 -18.57 15.67
C PHE A 46 -3.22 -19.41 15.91
N LEU A 47 -2.08 -19.02 15.33
CA LEU A 47 -0.83 -19.78 15.43
C LEU A 47 -0.23 -19.74 16.84
N TRP A 48 -0.27 -18.58 17.52
CA TRP A 48 0.50 -18.37 18.75
C TRP A 48 -0.31 -18.44 20.03
N LYS A 49 -1.64 -18.36 19.95
CA LYS A 49 -2.51 -18.46 21.13
C LYS A 49 -3.44 -19.66 21.07
N TRP A 50 -4.21 -19.78 19.97
CA TRP A 50 -5.25 -20.81 19.90
C TRP A 50 -4.68 -22.21 19.72
N LEU A 51 -3.72 -22.40 18.83
CA LEU A 51 -3.14 -23.71 18.54
C LEU A 51 -2.34 -24.28 19.71
N PRO A 52 -1.41 -23.54 20.38
CA PRO A 52 -0.71 -24.05 21.55
C PRO A 52 -1.63 -24.27 22.74
N GLY A 53 -2.75 -23.51 22.86
CA GLY A 53 -3.74 -23.74 23.92
C GLY A 53 -4.51 -25.06 23.79
N LYS A 54 -4.52 -25.68 22.61
CA LYS A 54 -5.16 -26.98 22.35
C LYS A 54 -4.20 -28.16 22.25
N THR A 55 -2.90 -27.90 22.07
CA THR A 55 -1.88 -28.92 21.88
C THR A 55 -0.86 -28.86 23.02
N THR A 56 -0.66 -29.99 23.70
CA THR A 56 0.40 -30.15 24.71
C THR A 56 1.73 -30.58 24.11
N VAL A 57 2.05 -30.08 22.93
CA VAL A 57 3.31 -30.47 22.23
C VAL A 57 4.49 -29.75 22.90
N PRO A 58 5.46 -30.48 23.47
CA PRO A 58 6.67 -29.88 24.01
C PRO A 58 7.44 -29.18 22.90
N TYR A 59 8.03 -28.03 23.20
CA TYR A 59 8.83 -27.25 22.24
C TYR A 59 8.05 -26.74 21.02
N TYR A 60 6.74 -26.53 21.14
CA TYR A 60 5.85 -26.02 20.08
C TYR A 60 6.46 -24.84 19.32
N THR A 61 6.97 -23.84 20.05
CA THR A 61 7.59 -22.64 19.45
C THR A 61 8.73 -22.98 18.51
N ILE A 62 9.63 -23.89 18.91
CA ILE A 62 10.76 -24.31 18.10
C ILE A 62 10.28 -25.04 16.84
N LEU A 63 9.30 -25.94 16.98
CA LEU A 63 8.72 -26.67 15.86
C LEU A 63 8.09 -25.74 14.83
N ILE A 64 7.30 -24.75 15.28
CA ILE A 64 6.67 -23.78 14.38
C ILE A 64 7.71 -22.90 13.69
N CYS A 65 8.73 -22.44 14.41
CA CYS A 65 9.79 -21.63 13.80
C CYS A 65 10.60 -22.41 12.77
N VAL A 66 10.97 -23.66 13.07
CA VAL A 66 11.72 -24.51 12.12
C VAL A 66 10.87 -24.86 10.89
N ALA A 67 9.63 -25.30 11.11
CA ALA A 67 8.70 -25.60 10.02
C ALA A 67 8.44 -24.36 9.17
N GLY A 68 8.21 -23.22 9.81
CA GLY A 68 7.99 -21.94 9.14
C GLY A 68 9.19 -21.49 8.32
N ALA A 69 10.39 -21.56 8.88
CA ALA A 69 11.62 -21.25 8.15
C ALA A 69 11.80 -22.15 6.92
N ALA A 70 11.51 -23.46 7.06
CA ALA A 70 11.54 -24.38 5.94
C ALA A 70 10.51 -24.02 4.84
N ILE A 71 9.28 -23.71 5.23
CA ILE A 71 8.22 -23.30 4.30
C ILE A 71 8.62 -22.02 3.57
N ILE A 72 9.12 -20.99 4.29
CA ILE A 72 9.58 -19.74 3.68
C ILE A 72 10.73 -20.00 2.71
N GLY A 73 11.72 -20.85 3.10
CA GLY A 73 12.85 -21.19 2.24
C GLY A 73 12.42 -21.90 0.95
N ILE A 74 11.51 -22.87 1.05
CA ILE A 74 10.94 -23.56 -0.11
C ILE A 74 10.15 -22.58 -0.99
N PHE A 75 9.33 -21.72 -0.39
CA PHE A 75 8.52 -20.74 -1.10
C PHE A 75 9.40 -19.78 -1.90
N ARG A 76 10.45 -19.22 -1.28
CA ARG A 76 11.41 -18.33 -1.95
C ARG A 76 12.16 -19.04 -3.09
N LYS A 77 12.49 -20.30 -2.92
CA LYS A 77 13.15 -21.10 -3.98
C LYS A 77 12.26 -21.29 -5.22
N ILE A 78 10.93 -21.38 -5.03
CA ILE A 78 9.97 -21.63 -6.11
C ILE A 78 9.53 -20.33 -6.78
N PHE A 79 9.25 -19.31 -5.99
CA PHE A 79 8.60 -18.06 -6.45
C PHE A 79 9.54 -16.86 -6.53
N GLY A 80 10.78 -16.98 -6.08
CA GLY A 80 11.77 -15.91 -6.09
C GLY A 80 11.82 -15.10 -4.79
N ASP A 81 12.56 -13.99 -4.80
CA ASP A 81 12.86 -13.17 -3.63
C ASP A 81 11.70 -12.20 -3.29
N TYR A 82 10.58 -12.77 -2.90
CA TYR A 82 9.46 -12.03 -2.29
C TYR A 82 9.46 -12.22 -0.77
N PRO A 83 8.93 -11.25 0.02
CA PRO A 83 8.51 -9.90 -0.38
C PRO A 83 9.72 -9.00 -0.68
N GLU A 84 9.51 -8.05 -1.59
CA GLU A 84 10.49 -7.00 -1.84
C GLU A 84 10.49 -6.00 -0.67
N ASP A 85 11.67 -5.46 -0.36
CA ASP A 85 11.83 -4.43 0.66
C ASP A 85 11.26 -3.07 0.19
N LEU A 86 10.99 -2.19 1.15
CA LEU A 86 10.42 -0.87 0.89
C LEU A 86 11.25 -0.07 -0.13
N GLU A 87 12.57 -0.09 0.02
CA GLU A 87 13.49 0.66 -0.85
C GLU A 87 13.43 0.17 -2.29
N THR A 88 13.40 -1.14 -2.50
CA THR A 88 13.26 -1.76 -3.83
C THR A 88 11.93 -1.43 -4.47
N VAL A 89 10.81 -1.53 -3.72
CA VAL A 89 9.46 -1.18 -4.22
C VAL A 89 9.41 0.28 -4.64
N MET A 90 9.87 1.18 -3.77
CA MET A 90 9.87 2.62 -4.06
C MET A 90 10.84 2.97 -5.20
N GLY A 91 12.01 2.31 -5.25
CA GLY A 91 12.94 2.44 -6.36
C GLY A 91 12.31 2.08 -7.71
N LYS A 92 11.58 0.96 -7.79
CA LYS A 92 10.83 0.57 -9.01
C LYS A 92 9.76 1.60 -9.38
N VAL A 93 8.99 2.07 -8.41
CA VAL A 93 7.97 3.10 -8.64
C VAL A 93 8.60 4.40 -9.18
N ARG A 94 9.79 4.78 -8.68
CA ARG A 94 10.51 5.97 -9.15
C ARG A 94 11.07 5.82 -10.56
N THR A 95 11.78 4.71 -10.83
CA THR A 95 12.51 4.50 -12.08
C THR A 95 11.61 4.05 -13.22
N GLU A 96 10.77 3.06 -12.97
CA GLU A 96 9.89 2.46 -13.98
C GLU A 96 8.54 3.18 -14.07
N LYS A 97 8.24 4.08 -13.13
CA LYS A 97 6.97 4.82 -13.02
C LYS A 97 5.75 3.89 -13.00
N ARG A 98 5.97 2.62 -12.66
CA ARG A 98 4.99 1.56 -12.58
C ARG A 98 5.46 0.47 -11.62
N TYR A 99 4.51 -0.22 -10.98
CA TYR A 99 4.78 -1.41 -10.19
C TYR A 99 3.97 -2.59 -10.73
N GLU A 100 4.64 -3.74 -10.91
CA GLU A 100 4.00 -4.94 -11.45
C GLU A 100 3.15 -5.63 -10.38
N TYR A 101 1.89 -5.92 -10.72
CA TYR A 101 0.93 -6.59 -9.83
C TYR A 101 0.50 -7.98 -10.32
N LYS A 102 1.17 -8.55 -11.33
CA LYS A 102 0.80 -9.84 -11.94
C LYS A 102 0.79 -11.00 -10.93
N ASN A 103 1.72 -10.99 -9.99
CA ASN A 103 1.91 -12.07 -9.01
C ASN A 103 1.44 -11.66 -7.61
N MET A 104 0.41 -10.84 -7.51
CA MET A 104 -0.04 -10.25 -6.25
C MET A 104 -0.37 -11.28 -5.17
N LEU A 105 -0.99 -12.42 -5.52
CA LEU A 105 -1.26 -13.50 -4.58
C LEU A 105 0.02 -14.13 -4.02
N VAL A 106 1.03 -14.32 -4.88
CA VAL A 106 2.34 -14.83 -4.46
C VAL A 106 3.01 -13.84 -3.52
N MET A 107 2.99 -12.55 -3.85
CA MET A 107 3.52 -11.48 -3.01
C MET A 107 2.80 -11.43 -1.65
N MET A 108 1.47 -11.58 -1.65
CA MET A 108 0.67 -11.59 -0.43
C MET A 108 1.03 -12.77 0.48
N VAL A 109 1.14 -13.97 -0.06
CA VAL A 109 1.55 -15.15 0.70
C VAL A 109 2.99 -14.99 1.20
N ALA A 110 3.90 -14.55 0.34
CA ALA A 110 5.30 -14.32 0.70
C ALA A 110 5.49 -13.28 1.82
N ALA A 111 4.67 -12.24 1.84
CA ALA A 111 4.70 -11.21 2.87
C ALA A 111 4.07 -11.67 4.19
N LEU A 112 2.95 -12.38 4.12
CA LEU A 112 2.22 -12.82 5.31
C LEU A 112 2.94 -13.98 6.03
N LEU A 113 3.58 -14.90 5.31
CA LEU A 113 4.24 -16.06 5.90
C LEU A 113 5.26 -15.70 7.00
N PRO A 114 6.26 -14.82 6.77
CA PRO A 114 7.20 -14.41 7.81
C PRO A 114 6.50 -13.73 9.00
N LEU A 115 5.52 -12.87 8.73
CA LEU A 115 4.78 -12.14 9.75
C LEU A 115 3.98 -13.08 10.66
N LEU A 116 3.32 -14.10 10.08
CA LEU A 116 2.55 -15.09 10.82
C LEU A 116 3.43 -15.97 11.72
N ILE A 117 4.63 -16.30 11.26
CA ILE A 117 5.59 -17.14 12.00
C ILE A 117 6.30 -16.35 13.11
N GLY A 118 6.12 -15.02 13.17
CA GLY A 118 6.72 -14.17 14.20
C GLY A 118 8.14 -13.70 13.85
N SER A 119 8.44 -13.59 12.57
CA SER A 119 9.69 -12.99 12.12
C SER A 119 9.77 -11.53 12.60
N SER A 120 10.98 -11.08 12.95
CA SER A 120 11.25 -9.70 13.39
C SER A 120 11.25 -8.69 12.23
N VAL A 121 10.34 -8.86 11.28
CA VAL A 121 10.12 -7.94 10.15
C VAL A 121 8.82 -7.21 10.42
N GLY A 122 8.84 -5.88 10.31
CA GLY A 122 7.61 -5.10 10.45
C GLY A 122 6.63 -5.37 9.31
N PRO A 123 5.33 -5.22 9.55
CA PRO A 123 4.31 -5.41 8.51
C PRO A 123 4.51 -4.45 7.33
N GLU A 124 5.09 -3.28 7.58
CA GLU A 124 5.40 -2.27 6.57
C GLU A 124 6.30 -2.80 5.45
N ALA A 125 7.36 -3.54 5.78
CA ALA A 125 8.28 -4.09 4.79
C ALA A 125 7.60 -5.14 3.90
N GLY A 126 6.78 -6.01 4.51
CA GLY A 126 6.11 -7.09 3.78
C GLY A 126 4.89 -6.63 2.96
N LEU A 127 4.14 -5.64 3.47
CA LEU A 127 2.86 -5.24 2.88
C LEU A 127 2.98 -4.12 1.84
N THR A 128 4.08 -3.35 1.84
CA THR A 128 4.27 -2.21 0.94
C THR A 128 4.08 -2.59 -0.52
N GLY A 129 4.76 -3.62 -1.01
CA GLY A 129 4.65 -4.06 -2.40
C GLY A 129 3.24 -4.48 -2.79
N ILE A 130 2.50 -5.14 -1.87
CA ILE A 130 1.12 -5.54 -2.09
C ILE A 130 0.22 -4.32 -2.21
N ILE A 131 0.35 -3.37 -1.29
CA ILE A 131 -0.49 -2.18 -1.23
C ILE A 131 -0.26 -1.32 -2.48
N VAL A 132 1.00 -1.09 -2.83
CA VAL A 132 1.37 -0.36 -4.05
C VAL A 132 0.84 -1.08 -5.29
N GLY A 133 1.03 -2.40 -5.38
CA GLY A 133 0.51 -3.22 -6.47
C GLY A 133 -1.01 -3.15 -6.61
N LEU A 134 -1.76 -3.19 -5.49
CA LEU A 134 -3.22 -3.04 -5.47
C LEU A 134 -3.66 -1.66 -5.94
N CYS A 135 -2.94 -0.60 -5.56
CA CYS A 135 -3.22 0.75 -6.03
C CYS A 135 -3.03 0.88 -7.55
N TYR A 136 -1.96 0.29 -8.11
CA TYR A 136 -1.75 0.25 -9.55
C TYR A 136 -2.80 -0.59 -10.27
N TRP A 137 -3.15 -1.76 -9.74
CA TRP A 137 -4.23 -2.59 -10.26
C TRP A 137 -5.56 -1.84 -10.28
N ALA A 138 -5.91 -1.16 -9.19
CA ALA A 138 -7.13 -0.36 -9.10
C ALA A 138 -7.11 0.79 -10.12
N GLY A 139 -5.98 1.49 -10.25
CA GLY A 139 -5.80 2.55 -11.23
C GLY A 139 -5.98 2.08 -12.67
N ASP A 140 -5.47 0.88 -13.02
CA ASP A 140 -5.56 0.32 -14.37
C ASP A 140 -6.97 -0.21 -14.71
N ASN A 141 -7.68 -0.78 -13.72
CA ASN A 141 -8.96 -1.45 -13.95
C ASN A 141 -10.18 -0.55 -13.77
N LEU A 142 -10.08 0.50 -12.97
CA LEU A 142 -11.20 1.42 -12.79
C LEU A 142 -11.31 2.34 -14.02
N LYS A 143 -12.43 2.25 -14.74
CA LYS A 143 -12.65 2.94 -16.04
C LYS A 143 -12.42 4.45 -15.99
N PHE A 144 -12.62 5.05 -14.86
CA PHE A 144 -12.51 6.47 -14.61
C PHE A 144 -11.06 6.91 -14.29
N ALA A 145 -10.21 5.98 -13.83
CA ALA A 145 -8.81 6.27 -13.50
C ALA A 145 -7.88 6.20 -14.71
N LYS A 146 -8.33 5.64 -15.84
CA LYS A 146 -7.49 5.37 -17.04
C LYS A 146 -6.75 6.57 -17.61
N GLN A 147 -7.30 7.78 -17.48
CA GLN A 147 -6.62 8.99 -17.98
C GLN A 147 -5.49 9.49 -17.09
N ASN A 148 -5.51 9.14 -15.79
CA ASN A 148 -4.53 9.59 -14.81
C ASN A 148 -4.12 8.47 -13.83
N THR A 149 -4.06 7.22 -14.31
CA THR A 149 -3.78 6.02 -13.52
C THR A 149 -2.56 6.19 -12.63
N ARG A 150 -1.48 6.78 -13.15
CA ARG A 150 -0.25 7.01 -12.41
C ARG A 150 -0.45 7.90 -11.18
N ASN A 151 -1.12 9.03 -11.36
CA ASN A 151 -1.35 9.99 -10.27
C ASN A 151 -2.24 9.39 -9.18
N TYR A 152 -3.28 8.66 -9.55
CA TYR A 152 -4.18 8.00 -8.60
C TYR A 152 -3.52 6.83 -7.87
N SER A 153 -2.68 6.07 -8.55
CA SER A 153 -1.90 5.00 -7.92
C SER A 153 -0.89 5.55 -6.92
N GLN A 154 -0.25 6.68 -7.22
CA GLN A 154 0.65 7.36 -6.28
C GLN A 154 -0.10 7.88 -5.05
N ILE A 155 -1.28 8.49 -5.24
CA ILE A 155 -2.12 8.94 -4.12
C ILE A 155 -2.51 7.74 -3.24
N GLY A 156 -2.95 6.64 -3.83
CA GLY A 156 -3.31 5.43 -3.10
C GLY A 156 -2.13 4.84 -2.33
N ALA A 157 -0.96 4.77 -2.95
CA ALA A 157 0.27 4.31 -2.30
C ALA A 157 0.66 5.21 -1.12
N ALA A 158 0.65 6.53 -1.30
CA ALA A 158 0.95 7.50 -0.26
C ALA A 158 0.00 7.40 0.94
N VAL A 159 -1.31 7.25 0.69
CA VAL A 159 -2.31 7.05 1.76
C VAL A 159 -2.07 5.74 2.47
N SER A 160 -1.81 4.66 1.74
CA SER A 160 -1.55 3.35 2.33
C SER A 160 -0.33 3.36 3.24
N MET A 161 0.75 4.02 2.80
CA MET A 161 1.94 4.21 3.62
C MET A 161 1.65 5.02 4.88
N SER A 162 0.92 6.13 4.74
CA SER A 162 0.54 6.97 5.87
C SER A 162 -0.27 6.21 6.92
N VAL A 163 -1.20 5.36 6.48
CA VAL A 163 -2.02 4.51 7.37
C VAL A 163 -1.16 3.44 8.01
N LEU A 164 -0.30 2.77 7.24
CA LEU A 164 0.54 1.67 7.70
C LEU A 164 1.54 2.11 8.77
N PHE A 165 2.18 3.26 8.56
CA PHE A 165 3.14 3.84 9.50
C PHE A 165 2.49 4.66 10.63
N HIS A 166 1.16 4.81 10.63
CA HIS A 166 0.46 5.73 11.53
C HIS A 166 1.02 7.16 11.49
N ALA A 167 1.55 7.56 10.34
CA ALA A 167 2.23 8.83 10.11
C ALA A 167 1.53 9.61 8.98
N PRO A 168 0.49 10.40 9.28
CA PRO A 168 -0.33 11.06 8.26
C PRO A 168 0.45 11.92 7.28
N LEU A 169 1.51 12.56 7.74
CA LEU A 169 2.32 13.45 6.91
C LEU A 169 3.35 12.72 6.04
N PHE A 170 3.67 11.47 6.38
CA PHE A 170 4.69 10.70 5.67
C PHE A 170 4.39 10.57 4.18
N GLY A 171 3.17 10.14 3.84
CA GLY A 171 2.78 9.95 2.44
C GLY A 171 2.72 11.25 1.64
N ILE A 172 2.43 12.38 2.29
CA ILE A 172 2.42 13.69 1.63
C ILE A 172 3.84 14.10 1.25
N PHE A 173 4.78 13.98 2.17
CA PHE A 173 6.18 14.33 1.93
C PHE A 173 6.85 13.38 0.94
N GLU A 174 6.56 12.10 1.03
CA GLU A 174 7.07 11.07 0.11
C GLU A 174 6.65 11.35 -1.32
N VAL A 175 5.40 11.73 -1.54
CA VAL A 175 4.91 12.09 -2.89
C VAL A 175 5.45 13.44 -3.35
N GLU A 176 5.60 14.42 -2.47
CA GLU A 176 6.17 15.72 -2.85
C GLU A 176 7.63 15.58 -3.28
N GLU A 177 8.42 14.77 -2.57
CA GLU A 177 9.81 14.46 -2.92
C GLU A 177 9.93 13.71 -4.25
N ASN A 178 8.98 12.80 -4.53
CA ASN A 178 9.02 11.93 -5.69
C ASN A 178 8.20 12.40 -6.89
N SER A 179 7.40 13.45 -6.76
CA SER A 179 6.57 13.99 -7.85
C SER A 179 7.39 14.88 -8.76
N GLU A 180 8.21 14.29 -9.64
CA GLU A 180 8.77 14.99 -10.79
C GLU A 180 7.67 15.28 -11.83
N GLU A 181 7.51 16.57 -12.17
CA GLU A 181 6.90 17.17 -13.36
C GLU A 181 5.43 16.94 -13.72
N ASP A 182 4.81 15.78 -13.57
CA ASP A 182 3.46 15.55 -14.13
C ASP A 182 2.29 16.15 -13.31
N LEU A 183 2.46 16.40 -12.04
CA LEU A 183 1.55 17.21 -11.23
C LEU A 183 1.90 18.72 -11.25
N ALA A 184 2.86 19.11 -12.06
CA ALA A 184 3.30 20.52 -12.18
C ALA A 184 2.18 21.47 -12.66
N ALA A 185 1.09 20.94 -13.23
CA ALA A 185 -0.08 21.73 -13.64
C ALA A 185 -0.97 22.17 -12.46
N LEU A 186 -0.81 21.58 -11.27
CA LEU A 186 -1.55 21.96 -10.07
C LEU A 186 -0.64 22.77 -9.14
N THR A 187 -1.20 23.83 -8.54
CA THR A 187 -0.48 24.59 -7.50
C THR A 187 -0.18 23.69 -6.31
N LYS A 188 0.97 23.92 -5.62
CA LYS A 188 1.38 23.14 -4.44
C LYS A 188 0.25 23.00 -3.40
N GLY A 189 -0.54 24.05 -3.19
CA GLY A 189 -1.69 24.02 -2.29
C GLY A 189 -2.80 23.07 -2.73
N SER A 190 -3.10 23.00 -4.03
CA SER A 190 -4.12 22.08 -4.55
C SER A 190 -3.68 20.62 -4.42
N LYS A 191 -2.39 20.31 -4.60
CA LYS A 191 -1.86 18.98 -4.39
C LYS A 191 -2.00 18.56 -2.93
N LEU A 192 -1.54 19.39 -2.02
CA LEU A 192 -1.61 19.13 -0.58
C LEU A 192 -3.05 18.88 -0.11
N PHE A 193 -4.00 19.65 -0.66
CA PHE A 193 -5.42 19.51 -0.35
C PHE A 193 -6.00 18.18 -0.85
N ILE A 194 -5.65 17.75 -2.06
CA ILE A 194 -6.08 16.47 -2.65
C ILE A 194 -5.54 15.29 -1.82
N TYR A 195 -4.26 15.33 -1.48
CA TYR A 195 -3.66 14.30 -0.60
C TYR A 195 -4.28 14.32 0.79
N GLY A 196 -4.54 15.49 1.34
CA GLY A 196 -5.22 15.65 2.62
C GLY A 196 -6.60 15.00 2.66
N ILE A 197 -7.41 15.18 1.61
CA ILE A 197 -8.72 14.54 1.48
C ILE A 197 -8.58 13.01 1.39
N ALA A 198 -7.71 12.51 0.54
CA ALA A 198 -7.48 11.08 0.37
C ALA A 198 -6.99 10.45 1.68
N LEU A 199 -6.07 11.11 2.36
CA LEU A 199 -5.53 10.68 3.65
C LEU A 199 -6.61 10.67 4.74
N ALA A 200 -7.41 11.73 4.86
CA ALA A 200 -8.50 11.80 5.82
C ALA A 200 -9.54 10.69 5.58
N ALA A 201 -9.86 10.40 4.32
CA ALA A 201 -10.75 9.30 3.96
C ALA A 201 -10.15 7.93 4.31
N GLY A 202 -8.88 7.70 3.97
CA GLY A 202 -8.19 6.44 4.24
C GLY A 202 -8.02 6.16 5.74
N THR A 203 -7.54 7.14 6.49
CA THR A 203 -7.39 7.02 7.96
C THR A 203 -8.75 6.92 8.66
N GLY A 204 -9.76 7.64 8.16
CA GLY A 204 -11.12 7.57 8.69
C GLY A 204 -11.74 6.19 8.52
N ILE A 205 -11.59 5.56 7.36
CA ILE A 205 -12.04 4.18 7.13
C ILE A 205 -11.25 3.19 7.98
N TYR A 206 -9.92 3.32 8.01
CA TYR A 206 -9.06 2.45 8.82
C TYR A 206 -9.41 2.51 10.31
N ALA A 207 -9.71 3.69 10.85
CA ALA A 207 -10.06 3.87 12.26
C ALA A 207 -11.51 3.49 12.59
N GLY A 208 -12.40 3.48 11.58
CA GLY A 208 -13.82 3.15 11.74
C GLY A 208 -14.15 1.65 11.61
N LEU A 209 -13.25 0.85 11.04
CA LEU A 209 -13.35 -0.60 10.87
C LEU A 209 -12.69 -1.36 12.01
#